data_9e8a826120b41701f9eab3050da11828
#
_entry.id   9e8a826120b41701f9eab3050da11828
#
_cell.length_a   1.000
_cell.length_b   1.000
_cell.length_c   1.000
_cell.angle_alpha   90.00
_cell.angle_beta   90.00
_cell.angle_gamma   90.00
#
_symmetry.space_group_name_H-M   'P 1'
#
loop_
_entity.id
_entity.type
_entity.pdbx_description
1 polymer ?
#
loop_
_entity_poly.entity_id
_entity_poly.type
_entity_poly.pdbx_seq_one_letter_code
_entity_poly.pdbx_strand_id
1 'polypeptide(L)'
;MSYPKRWRERERGREREREGEMDGGIEHRFVEVNGIRMHVAEKGQGPAVLFIHGFPELWYSWRHQIVSLAARGYRAVAPDLRGFGDTDAPPDVAAYSIFDIVGDLVALIESLGEDKVFVVGHNWGATVAWNLCVFRPDKVKALVNMSVAFSPRNPVRRPVDSLRAIYGDDLYICRFQEPGEAEADFARLDTAFLIKKFLTYREPAPLLFQKGKVFGGSSNEKIILPSWLTEDDINYFASKFENTGFTGGFNYYRNLNRNWELSAPWTGVQVKVPVKFMVGDLDQSYHFPRTKDYVHKGGFKRDVPFLQDLVVMEGVGHFINQERPNEVSDHIYEFINRFS
;
A
#
# COMPACT_ATOMS: atom_id res chain seq x y z
N MET A 1 21.85 -10.67 -34.21
CA MET A 1 23.16 -11.06 -33.66
C MET A 1 22.99 -11.25 -32.15
N SER A 2 23.16 -12.47 -31.63
CA SER A 2 23.04 -12.75 -30.21
C SER A 2 24.38 -12.44 -29.52
N TYR A 3 24.36 -11.52 -28.57
CA TYR A 3 25.55 -11.21 -27.78
C TYR A 3 26.06 -12.45 -27.00
N PRO A 4 27.38 -12.61 -26.82
CA PRO A 4 27.96 -13.75 -26.11
C PRO A 4 27.44 -13.83 -24.63
N LYS A 5 27.29 -15.07 -24.13
CA LYS A 5 26.78 -15.37 -22.78
C LYS A 5 27.50 -14.57 -21.67
N ARG A 6 28.85 -14.41 -21.81
CA ARG A 6 29.69 -13.59 -20.90
C ARG A 6 29.36 -12.08 -20.89
N TRP A 7 28.85 -11.56 -22.02
CA TRP A 7 28.47 -10.14 -22.10
C TRP A 7 27.16 -9.90 -21.34
N ARG A 8 26.17 -10.78 -21.47
CA ARG A 8 24.90 -10.74 -20.73
C ARG A 8 25.08 -10.95 -19.23
N GLU A 9 26.09 -11.76 -18.84
CA GLU A 9 26.41 -11.95 -17.41
C GLU A 9 27.08 -10.71 -16.81
N ARG A 10 27.94 -10.02 -17.57
CA ARG A 10 28.56 -8.76 -17.16
C ARG A 10 27.58 -7.59 -17.12
N GLU A 11 26.63 -7.51 -18.04
CA GLU A 11 25.58 -6.48 -17.99
C GLU A 11 24.62 -6.72 -16.82
N ARG A 12 24.15 -7.93 -16.62
CA ARG A 12 23.37 -8.28 -15.41
C ARG A 12 24.12 -8.03 -14.11
N GLY A 13 25.42 -8.21 -14.08
CA GLY A 13 26.27 -7.87 -12.94
C GLY A 13 26.29 -6.37 -12.68
N ARG A 14 26.46 -5.54 -13.73
CA ARG A 14 26.46 -4.08 -13.63
C ARG A 14 25.06 -3.51 -13.32
N GLU A 15 24.01 -4.12 -13.83
CA GLU A 15 22.63 -3.76 -13.49
C GLU A 15 22.36 -4.03 -12.01
N ARG A 16 22.76 -5.20 -11.49
CA ARG A 16 22.64 -5.53 -10.07
C ARG A 16 23.49 -4.62 -9.17
N GLU A 17 24.71 -4.24 -9.59
CA GLU A 17 25.55 -3.29 -8.86
C GLU A 17 24.91 -1.89 -8.85
N ARG A 18 24.33 -1.43 -9.95
CA ARG A 18 23.60 -0.15 -10.04
C ARG A 18 22.28 -0.17 -9.25
N GLU A 19 21.54 -1.27 -9.32
CA GLU A 19 20.36 -1.49 -8.48
C GLU A 19 20.74 -1.45 -6.99
N GLY A 20 21.79 -2.15 -6.56
CA GLY A 20 22.27 -2.14 -5.18
C GLY A 20 22.79 -0.78 -4.69
N GLU A 21 23.34 0.06 -5.58
CA GLU A 21 23.73 1.44 -5.23
C GLU A 21 22.50 2.36 -5.11
N MET A 22 21.48 2.20 -5.95
CA MET A 22 20.23 2.98 -5.87
C MET A 22 19.35 2.57 -4.67
N ASP A 23 19.38 1.29 -4.28
CA ASP A 23 18.54 0.74 -3.22
C ASP A 23 19.13 0.88 -1.81
N GLY A 24 20.27 1.57 -1.65
CA GLY A 24 20.90 1.74 -0.34
C GLY A 24 21.28 0.42 0.33
N GLY A 25 21.58 -0.64 -0.45
CA GLY A 25 21.95 -1.97 0.01
C GLY A 25 20.77 -2.74 0.63
N ILE A 26 19.57 -2.58 0.10
CA ILE A 26 18.40 -3.40 0.41
C ILE A 26 18.59 -4.77 -0.24
N GLU A 27 18.28 -5.83 0.49
CA GLU A 27 18.35 -7.22 0.02
C GLU A 27 17.00 -7.68 -0.52
N HIS A 28 17.02 -8.49 -1.58
CA HIS A 28 15.82 -9.00 -2.23
C HIS A 28 15.79 -10.52 -2.20
N ARG A 29 14.67 -11.09 -1.82
CA ARG A 29 14.45 -12.54 -1.82
C ARG A 29 13.00 -12.87 -2.16
N PHE A 30 12.77 -14.15 -2.43
CA PHE A 30 11.42 -14.69 -2.60
C PHE A 30 11.09 -15.67 -1.50
N VAL A 31 9.82 -15.67 -1.07
CA VAL A 31 9.28 -16.56 -0.05
C VAL A 31 8.00 -17.20 -0.56
N GLU A 32 7.88 -18.50 -0.39
CA GLU A 32 6.62 -19.21 -0.64
C GLU A 32 5.69 -19.00 0.55
N VAL A 33 4.57 -18.34 0.32
CA VAL A 33 3.58 -18.01 1.34
C VAL A 33 2.18 -18.25 0.79
N ASN A 34 1.34 -18.98 1.54
CA ASN A 34 -0.08 -19.13 1.24
C ASN A 34 -0.38 -19.45 -0.25
N GLY A 35 0.47 -20.26 -0.90
CA GLY A 35 0.31 -20.73 -2.28
C GLY A 35 0.75 -19.74 -3.35
N ILE A 36 1.47 -18.69 -3.00
CA ILE A 36 2.10 -17.74 -3.93
C ILE A 36 3.59 -17.57 -3.62
N ARG A 37 4.37 -17.21 -4.64
CA ARG A 37 5.76 -16.81 -4.51
C ARG A 37 5.81 -15.29 -4.35
N MET A 38 6.13 -14.84 -3.12
CA MET A 38 6.14 -13.44 -2.73
C MET A 38 7.56 -12.86 -2.79
N HIS A 39 7.72 -11.74 -3.48
CA HIS A 39 8.94 -10.93 -3.45
C HIS A 39 8.99 -10.13 -2.15
N VAL A 40 10.17 -10.05 -1.53
CA VAL A 40 10.42 -9.34 -0.28
C VAL A 40 11.70 -8.54 -0.39
N ALA A 41 11.62 -7.25 -0.12
CA ALA A 41 12.76 -6.37 0.08
C ALA A 41 13.00 -6.22 1.59
N GLU A 42 14.24 -6.44 2.05
CA GLU A 42 14.55 -6.35 3.47
C GLU A 42 15.94 -5.78 3.74
N LYS A 43 16.11 -5.19 4.91
CA LYS A 43 17.39 -4.66 5.38
C LYS A 43 17.46 -4.63 6.90
N GLY A 44 18.68 -4.80 7.43
CA GLY A 44 18.97 -4.68 8.86
C GLY A 44 18.72 -5.96 9.65
N GLN A 45 18.90 -5.85 10.95
CA GLN A 45 18.75 -6.94 11.93
C GLN A 45 18.05 -6.39 13.18
N GLY A 46 17.54 -7.28 14.03
CA GLY A 46 16.79 -6.93 15.24
C GLY A 46 15.30 -7.13 15.09
N PRO A 47 14.46 -6.47 15.90
CA PRO A 47 13.01 -6.66 15.86
C PRO A 47 12.43 -6.32 14.47
N ALA A 48 11.55 -7.18 13.95
CA ALA A 48 11.02 -7.02 12.61
C ALA A 48 9.94 -5.91 12.54
N VAL A 49 10.05 -5.09 11.49
CA VAL A 49 9.05 -4.09 11.08
C VAL A 49 8.56 -4.44 9.69
N LEU A 50 7.28 -4.82 9.58
CA LEU A 50 6.62 -5.18 8.34
C LEU A 50 5.96 -3.95 7.72
N PHE A 51 6.40 -3.56 6.51
CA PHE A 51 5.87 -2.45 5.74
C PHE A 51 4.91 -2.95 4.66
N ILE A 52 3.69 -2.45 4.65
CA ILE A 52 2.62 -2.90 3.75
C ILE A 52 2.23 -1.73 2.84
N HIS A 53 2.54 -1.86 1.54
CA HIS A 53 2.24 -0.83 0.53
C HIS A 53 0.78 -0.86 0.08
N GLY A 54 0.38 0.17 -0.69
CA GLY A 54 -0.95 0.28 -1.27
C GLY A 54 -1.00 0.19 -2.80
N PHE A 55 -1.91 0.95 -3.41
CA PHE A 55 -2.11 1.05 -4.85
C PHE A 55 -1.98 2.52 -5.31
N PRO A 56 -1.31 2.80 -6.41
CA PRO A 56 -0.44 1.92 -7.20
C PRO A 56 1.01 1.98 -6.69
N GLU A 57 1.28 1.23 -5.65
CA GLU A 57 2.57 1.21 -4.97
C GLU A 57 3.22 -0.18 -5.03
N LEU A 58 4.45 -0.27 -4.53
CA LEU A 58 5.29 -1.46 -4.41
C LEU A 58 6.08 -1.37 -3.10
N TRP A 59 6.86 -2.43 -2.75
CA TRP A 59 7.86 -2.35 -1.68
C TRP A 59 8.71 -1.06 -1.77
N TYR A 60 8.97 -0.58 -2.97
CA TYR A 60 9.82 0.57 -3.28
C TYR A 60 9.31 1.89 -2.68
N SER A 61 8.02 2.00 -2.42
CA SER A 61 7.45 3.15 -1.70
C SER A 61 8.04 3.29 -0.28
N TRP A 62 8.58 2.23 0.28
CA TRP A 62 9.18 2.17 1.61
C TRP A 62 10.72 2.27 1.62
N ARG A 63 11.37 2.45 0.47
CA ARG A 63 12.85 2.47 0.33
C ARG A 63 13.55 3.35 1.36
N HIS A 64 13.01 4.51 1.67
CA HIS A 64 13.57 5.43 2.66
C HIS A 64 13.39 4.93 4.10
N GLN A 65 12.20 4.41 4.44
CA GLN A 65 11.90 3.87 5.76
C GLN A 65 12.70 2.61 6.04
N ILE A 66 12.88 1.74 5.05
CA ILE A 66 13.71 0.52 5.16
C ILE A 66 15.13 0.89 5.57
N VAL A 67 15.79 1.81 4.87
CA VAL A 67 17.16 2.24 5.18
C VAL A 67 17.23 2.91 6.55
N SER A 68 16.28 3.81 6.85
CA SER A 68 16.24 4.56 8.10
C SER A 68 16.03 3.66 9.32
N LEU A 69 15.11 2.71 9.28
CA LEU A 69 14.83 1.81 10.40
C LEU A 69 15.95 0.75 10.57
N ALA A 70 16.53 0.26 9.47
CA ALA A 70 17.67 -0.64 9.51
C ALA A 70 18.88 0.01 10.22
N ALA A 71 19.16 1.28 9.92
CA ALA A 71 20.23 2.03 10.59
C ALA A 71 19.96 2.26 12.09
N ARG A 72 18.71 2.09 12.54
CA ARG A 72 18.27 2.25 13.94
C ARG A 72 18.09 0.91 14.67
N GLY A 73 18.58 -0.19 14.10
CA GLY A 73 18.61 -1.51 14.74
C GLY A 73 17.35 -2.35 14.57
N TYR A 74 16.55 -2.10 13.54
CA TYR A 74 15.39 -2.91 13.20
C TYR A 74 15.64 -3.72 11.91
N ARG A 75 14.99 -4.86 11.80
CA ARG A 75 14.86 -5.60 10.54
C ARG A 75 13.64 -5.08 9.79
N ALA A 76 13.86 -4.22 8.81
CA ALA A 76 12.81 -3.67 7.96
C ALA A 76 12.49 -4.66 6.83
N VAL A 77 11.22 -5.03 6.67
CA VAL A 77 10.74 -6.04 5.71
C VAL A 77 9.56 -5.46 4.94
N ALA A 78 9.66 -5.38 3.63
CA ALA A 78 8.63 -4.84 2.74
C ALA A 78 8.36 -5.81 1.59
N PRO A 79 7.27 -6.59 1.61
CA PRO A 79 6.87 -7.40 0.46
C PRO A 79 6.27 -6.54 -0.65
N ASP A 80 6.36 -7.01 -1.89
CA ASP A 80 5.33 -6.72 -2.88
C ASP A 80 4.12 -7.59 -2.55
N LEU A 81 2.96 -6.97 -2.41
CA LEU A 81 1.74 -7.70 -2.10
C LEU A 81 1.29 -8.55 -3.29
N ARG A 82 0.45 -9.56 -3.04
CA ARG A 82 -0.21 -10.40 -4.05
C ARG A 82 -0.73 -9.55 -5.23
N GLY A 83 -0.29 -9.86 -6.46
CA GLY A 83 -0.70 -9.15 -7.67
C GLY A 83 0.06 -7.85 -7.96
N PHE A 84 1.14 -7.58 -7.24
CA PHE A 84 2.00 -6.42 -7.44
C PHE A 84 3.47 -6.81 -7.64
N GLY A 85 4.19 -5.96 -8.38
CA GLY A 85 5.63 -6.05 -8.54
C GLY A 85 6.11 -7.41 -9.02
N ASP A 86 7.04 -8.00 -8.29
CA ASP A 86 7.62 -9.30 -8.62
C ASP A 86 6.95 -10.49 -7.87
N THR A 87 5.85 -10.23 -7.16
CA THR A 87 5.01 -11.24 -6.50
C THR A 87 3.99 -11.83 -7.46
N ASP A 88 3.68 -13.12 -7.30
CA ASP A 88 2.67 -13.80 -8.10
C ASP A 88 1.33 -13.06 -8.12
N ALA A 89 0.69 -13.08 -9.30
CA ALA A 89 -0.61 -12.49 -9.57
C ALA A 89 -1.63 -13.57 -9.95
N PRO A 90 -2.33 -14.20 -8.98
CA PRO A 90 -3.38 -15.18 -9.29
C PRO A 90 -4.44 -14.59 -10.23
N PRO A 91 -4.91 -15.34 -11.24
CA PRO A 91 -5.85 -14.81 -12.22
C PRO A 91 -7.29 -14.65 -11.71
N ASP A 92 -7.65 -15.40 -10.67
CA ASP A 92 -8.99 -15.34 -10.08
C ASP A 92 -9.16 -14.11 -9.19
N VAL A 93 -10.16 -13.28 -9.47
CA VAL A 93 -10.54 -12.14 -8.62
C VAL A 93 -10.76 -12.57 -7.18
N ALA A 94 -11.36 -13.75 -6.97
CA ALA A 94 -11.67 -14.25 -5.63
C ALA A 94 -10.42 -14.54 -4.78
N ALA A 95 -9.26 -14.72 -5.39
CA ALA A 95 -7.98 -14.93 -4.71
C ALA A 95 -7.39 -13.65 -4.08
N TYR A 96 -8.09 -12.52 -4.15
CA TYR A 96 -7.67 -11.23 -3.61
C TYR A 96 -8.57 -10.75 -2.46
N SER A 97 -9.21 -11.68 -1.75
CA SER A 97 -9.95 -11.29 -0.57
C SER A 97 -9.00 -10.79 0.53
N ILE A 98 -9.53 -9.98 1.45
CA ILE A 98 -8.74 -9.50 2.59
C ILE A 98 -8.19 -10.65 3.45
N PHE A 99 -8.85 -11.81 3.43
CA PHE A 99 -8.40 -13.01 4.15
C PHE A 99 -7.20 -13.67 3.47
N ASP A 100 -7.19 -13.72 2.13
CA ASP A 100 -6.04 -14.23 1.38
C ASP A 100 -4.81 -13.36 1.64
N ILE A 101 -4.97 -12.03 1.56
CA ILE A 101 -3.86 -11.07 1.74
C ILE A 101 -3.35 -11.09 3.18
N VAL A 102 -4.23 -11.13 4.18
CA VAL A 102 -3.82 -11.28 5.59
C VAL A 102 -3.17 -12.65 5.82
N GLY A 103 -3.67 -13.71 5.17
CA GLY A 103 -3.05 -15.04 5.19
C GLY A 103 -1.62 -15.02 4.66
N ASP A 104 -1.36 -14.32 3.56
CA ASP A 104 -0.01 -14.14 3.01
C ASP A 104 0.93 -13.49 4.02
N LEU A 105 0.48 -12.42 4.68
CA LEU A 105 1.29 -11.70 5.65
C LEU A 105 1.54 -12.52 6.93
N VAL A 106 0.57 -13.31 7.38
CA VAL A 106 0.77 -14.23 8.51
C VAL A 106 1.82 -15.26 8.16
N ALA A 107 1.75 -15.89 6.98
CA ALA A 107 2.74 -16.85 6.52
C ALA A 107 4.12 -16.18 6.33
N LEU A 108 4.17 -14.95 5.85
CA LEU A 108 5.41 -14.18 5.78
C LEU A 108 6.00 -13.97 7.19
N ILE A 109 5.22 -13.49 8.16
CA ILE A 109 5.68 -13.28 9.55
C ILE A 109 6.25 -14.59 10.13
N GLU A 110 5.58 -15.71 9.91
CA GLU A 110 6.05 -17.02 10.35
C GLU A 110 7.36 -17.44 9.67
N SER A 111 7.52 -17.11 8.37
CA SER A 111 8.75 -17.38 7.62
C SER A 111 9.95 -16.54 8.09
N LEU A 112 9.69 -15.40 8.76
CA LEU A 112 10.74 -14.57 9.37
C LEU A 112 11.26 -15.16 10.68
N GLY A 113 10.58 -16.17 11.24
CA GLY A 113 10.86 -16.73 12.57
C GLY A 113 10.35 -15.85 13.71
N GLU A 114 9.38 -14.97 13.44
CA GLU A 114 8.86 -14.01 14.41
C GLU A 114 7.47 -14.44 14.92
N ASP A 115 7.25 -14.34 16.22
CA ASP A 115 5.92 -14.52 16.81
C ASP A 115 5.04 -13.29 16.54
N LYS A 116 5.64 -12.09 16.70
CA LYS A 116 4.98 -10.79 16.52
C LYS A 116 5.94 -9.80 15.86
N VAL A 117 5.39 -8.94 15.02
CA VAL A 117 6.13 -7.88 14.35
C VAL A 117 5.51 -6.50 14.63
N PHE A 118 6.28 -5.43 14.43
CA PHE A 118 5.72 -4.10 14.23
C PHE A 118 5.15 -4.03 12.82
N VAL A 119 4.01 -3.37 12.66
CA VAL A 119 3.34 -3.25 11.36
C VAL A 119 3.23 -1.78 10.98
N VAL A 120 3.56 -1.48 9.74
CA VAL A 120 3.42 -0.14 9.15
C VAL A 120 2.65 -0.28 7.85
N GLY A 121 1.52 0.41 7.71
CA GLY A 121 0.66 0.33 6.53
C GLY A 121 0.35 1.68 5.92
N HIS A 122 0.19 1.73 4.59
CA HIS A 122 -0.23 2.92 3.86
C HIS A 122 -1.27 2.55 2.79
N ASN A 123 -2.28 3.38 2.56
CA ASN A 123 -3.31 3.20 1.53
C ASN A 123 -4.03 1.84 1.66
N TRP A 124 -4.03 0.97 0.64
CA TRP A 124 -4.51 -0.42 0.75
C TRP A 124 -3.74 -1.21 1.81
N GLY A 125 -2.42 -0.96 1.94
CA GLY A 125 -1.63 -1.54 3.02
C GLY A 125 -2.13 -1.15 4.40
N ALA A 126 -2.67 0.06 4.57
CA ALA A 126 -3.34 0.44 5.82
C ALA A 126 -4.62 -0.37 6.04
N THR A 127 -5.44 -0.57 5.01
CA THR A 127 -6.63 -1.42 5.09
C THR A 127 -6.28 -2.86 5.46
N VAL A 128 -5.22 -3.41 4.85
CA VAL A 128 -4.71 -4.75 5.17
C VAL A 128 -4.20 -4.82 6.61
N ALA A 129 -3.42 -3.83 7.05
CA ALA A 129 -2.88 -3.75 8.41
C ALA A 129 -3.98 -3.67 9.48
N TRP A 130 -5.05 -2.91 9.23
CA TRP A 130 -6.22 -2.90 10.12
C TRP A 130 -6.84 -4.29 10.26
N ASN A 131 -7.03 -5.00 9.14
CA ASN A 131 -7.61 -6.33 9.15
C ASN A 131 -6.67 -7.37 9.76
N LEU A 132 -5.35 -7.26 9.57
CA LEU A 132 -4.37 -8.07 10.28
C LEU A 132 -4.52 -7.90 11.81
N CYS A 133 -4.66 -6.66 12.29
CA CYS A 133 -4.88 -6.39 13.71
C CYS A 133 -6.23 -6.90 14.24
N VAL A 134 -7.27 -6.97 13.40
CA VAL A 134 -8.59 -7.51 13.76
C VAL A 134 -8.59 -9.03 13.78
N PHE A 135 -8.00 -9.68 12.77
CA PHE A 135 -8.05 -11.13 12.61
C PHE A 135 -6.94 -11.85 13.38
N ARG A 136 -5.76 -11.24 13.48
CA ARG A 136 -4.56 -11.82 14.06
C ARG A 136 -3.82 -10.80 14.95
N PRO A 137 -4.47 -10.26 16.00
CA PRO A 137 -3.81 -9.34 16.95
C PRO A 137 -2.61 -9.99 17.67
N ASP A 138 -2.57 -11.31 17.71
CA ASP A 138 -1.46 -12.10 18.22
C ASP A 138 -0.17 -11.93 17.43
N LYS A 139 -0.23 -11.50 16.17
CA LYS A 139 0.92 -11.28 15.28
C LYS A 139 1.47 -9.84 15.29
N VAL A 140 0.81 -8.91 15.97
CA VAL A 140 1.14 -7.48 15.94
C VAL A 140 1.59 -6.97 17.31
N LYS A 141 2.79 -6.38 17.38
CA LYS A 141 3.31 -5.68 18.58
C LYS A 141 2.69 -4.28 18.72
N ALA A 142 2.76 -3.50 17.65
CA ALA A 142 2.16 -2.18 17.52
C ALA A 142 1.97 -1.86 16.03
N LEU A 143 1.04 -0.95 15.73
CA LEU A 143 0.68 -0.52 14.38
C LEU A 143 0.93 0.97 14.18
N VAL A 144 1.67 1.33 13.13
CA VAL A 144 1.68 2.69 12.56
C VAL A 144 0.93 2.65 11.25
N ASN A 145 -0.21 3.32 11.15
CA ASN A 145 -1.04 3.27 9.96
C ASN A 145 -1.23 4.66 9.35
N MET A 146 -1.20 4.74 8.02
CA MET A 146 -1.17 6.02 7.33
C MET A 146 -2.27 6.12 6.29
N SER A 147 -2.76 7.35 6.11
CA SER A 147 -3.73 7.72 5.09
C SER A 147 -5.14 7.21 5.38
N VAL A 148 -5.37 5.90 5.37
CA VAL A 148 -6.69 5.29 5.48
C VAL A 148 -7.01 4.92 6.93
N ALA A 149 -7.97 5.61 7.55
CA ALA A 149 -8.44 5.31 8.89
C ALA A 149 -9.19 3.97 8.95
N PHE A 150 -9.23 3.34 10.13
CA PHE A 150 -10.04 2.15 10.35
C PHE A 150 -11.50 2.44 10.03
N SER A 151 -12.10 1.60 9.21
CA SER A 151 -13.52 1.67 8.88
C SER A 151 -14.22 0.44 9.43
N PRO A 152 -14.97 0.54 10.54
CA PRO A 152 -15.68 -0.59 11.10
C PRO A 152 -16.76 -1.08 10.12
N ARG A 153 -16.95 -2.39 10.07
CA ARG A 153 -17.96 -2.99 9.20
C ARG A 153 -19.36 -2.45 9.52
N ASN A 154 -20.00 -1.84 8.53
CA ASN A 154 -21.41 -1.49 8.62
C ASN A 154 -22.25 -2.77 8.37
N PRO A 155 -23.13 -3.20 9.30
CA PRO A 155 -23.86 -4.46 9.13
C PRO A 155 -24.95 -4.44 8.04
N VAL A 156 -25.36 -3.23 7.60
CA VAL A 156 -26.52 -3.04 6.72
C VAL A 156 -26.12 -2.68 5.28
N ARG A 157 -25.01 -1.97 5.12
CA ARG A 157 -24.65 -1.35 3.84
C ARG A 157 -23.35 -1.92 3.29
N ARG A 158 -23.41 -2.43 2.05
CA ARG A 158 -22.22 -2.84 1.29
C ARG A 158 -21.38 -1.61 0.93
N PRO A 159 -20.03 -1.70 1.01
CA PRO A 159 -19.15 -0.56 0.76
C PRO A 159 -19.30 0.07 -0.62
N VAL A 160 -19.25 -0.76 -1.68
CA VAL A 160 -19.31 -0.28 -3.08
C VAL A 160 -20.66 0.37 -3.37
N ASP A 161 -21.77 -0.24 -2.90
CA ASP A 161 -23.11 0.29 -3.10
C ASP A 161 -23.28 1.65 -2.41
N SER A 162 -22.71 1.80 -1.23
CA SER A 162 -22.72 3.06 -0.48
C SER A 162 -21.90 4.16 -1.18
N LEU A 163 -20.72 3.81 -1.70
CA LEU A 163 -19.87 4.75 -2.44
C LEU A 163 -20.52 5.17 -3.76
N ARG A 164 -21.11 4.21 -4.50
CA ARG A 164 -21.84 4.48 -5.74
C ARG A 164 -23.04 5.39 -5.52
N ALA A 165 -23.75 5.21 -4.41
CA ALA A 165 -24.90 6.06 -4.07
C ALA A 165 -24.49 7.52 -3.75
N ILE A 166 -23.26 7.74 -3.26
CA ILE A 166 -22.77 9.09 -2.92
C ILE A 166 -22.10 9.78 -4.11
N TYR A 167 -21.27 9.05 -4.88
CA TYR A 167 -20.37 9.62 -5.88
C TYR A 167 -20.70 9.23 -7.33
N GLY A 168 -21.62 8.28 -7.54
CA GLY A 168 -21.90 7.72 -8.86
C GLY A 168 -20.86 6.68 -9.31
N ASP A 169 -20.96 6.28 -10.58
CA ASP A 169 -20.11 5.25 -11.18
C ASP A 169 -18.73 5.77 -11.55
N ASP A 170 -18.54 7.08 -11.64
CA ASP A 170 -17.24 7.69 -11.98
C ASP A 170 -16.22 7.67 -10.85
N LEU A 171 -16.63 7.38 -9.60
CA LEU A 171 -15.66 7.19 -8.52
C LEU A 171 -14.72 6.03 -8.89
N TYR A 172 -13.40 6.26 -8.79
CA TYR A 172 -12.39 5.27 -9.19
C TYR A 172 -12.64 3.87 -8.56
N ILE A 173 -13.09 3.80 -7.30
CA ILE A 173 -13.45 2.55 -6.62
C ILE A 173 -14.58 1.84 -7.36
N CYS A 174 -15.59 2.58 -7.83
CA CYS A 174 -16.73 2.03 -8.59
C CYS A 174 -16.31 1.66 -10.03
N ARG A 175 -15.41 2.44 -10.64
CA ARG A 175 -14.86 2.17 -11.98
C ARG A 175 -14.04 0.88 -12.04
N PHE A 176 -13.37 0.52 -10.95
CA PHE A 176 -12.53 -0.69 -10.90
C PHE A 176 -13.31 -1.99 -10.68
N GLN A 177 -14.65 -1.94 -10.50
CA GLN A 177 -15.43 -3.13 -10.16
C GLN A 177 -15.54 -4.13 -11.32
N GLU A 178 -15.79 -3.67 -12.54
CA GLU A 178 -16.03 -4.55 -13.68
C GLU A 178 -14.70 -5.00 -14.31
N PRO A 179 -14.41 -6.33 -14.33
CA PRO A 179 -13.21 -6.86 -14.95
C PRO A 179 -13.06 -6.45 -16.42
N GLY A 180 -11.86 -5.99 -16.78
CA GLY A 180 -11.52 -5.59 -18.14
C GLY A 180 -11.86 -4.12 -18.48
N GLU A 181 -12.81 -3.47 -17.81
CA GLU A 181 -13.16 -2.08 -18.14
C GLU A 181 -12.06 -1.09 -17.77
N ALA A 182 -11.61 -1.12 -16.52
CA ALA A 182 -10.54 -0.24 -16.07
C ALA A 182 -9.20 -0.57 -16.75
N GLU A 183 -8.92 -1.86 -16.96
CA GLU A 183 -7.74 -2.32 -17.70
C GLU A 183 -7.71 -1.74 -19.13
N ALA A 184 -8.85 -1.78 -19.85
CA ALA A 184 -8.95 -1.23 -21.19
C ALA A 184 -8.77 0.30 -21.23
N ASP A 185 -9.25 1.01 -20.21
CA ASP A 185 -9.08 2.45 -20.10
C ASP A 185 -7.62 2.82 -19.78
N PHE A 186 -6.96 2.08 -18.90
CA PHE A 186 -5.56 2.29 -18.52
C PHE A 186 -4.60 1.92 -19.66
N ALA A 187 -4.87 0.85 -20.40
CA ALA A 187 -4.05 0.41 -21.54
C ALA A 187 -3.97 1.43 -22.71
N ARG A 188 -4.81 2.46 -22.69
CA ARG A 188 -4.76 3.56 -23.68
C ARG A 188 -3.73 4.63 -23.34
N LEU A 189 -3.20 4.61 -22.13
CA LEU A 189 -2.30 5.62 -21.60
C LEU A 189 -0.93 5.00 -21.33
N ASP A 190 0.08 5.82 -21.42
CA ASP A 190 1.43 5.46 -21.02
C ASP A 190 1.49 5.14 -19.52
N THR A 191 2.16 4.05 -19.15
CA THR A 191 2.22 3.59 -17.75
C THR A 191 2.94 4.60 -16.86
N ALA A 192 4.04 5.20 -17.33
CA ALA A 192 4.76 6.22 -16.56
C ALA A 192 3.90 7.46 -16.36
N PHE A 193 3.09 7.85 -17.36
CA PHE A 193 2.11 8.93 -17.21
C PHE A 193 1.07 8.62 -16.12
N LEU A 194 0.52 7.40 -16.12
CA LEU A 194 -0.45 6.98 -15.08
C LEU A 194 0.18 7.04 -13.68
N ILE A 195 1.37 6.50 -13.53
CA ILE A 195 2.11 6.54 -12.24
C ILE A 195 2.36 7.98 -11.80
N LYS A 196 2.83 8.86 -12.71
CA LYS A 196 3.01 10.28 -12.41
C LYS A 196 1.72 10.91 -11.90
N LYS A 197 0.60 10.68 -12.61
CA LYS A 197 -0.70 11.23 -12.23
C LYS A 197 -1.18 10.77 -10.86
N PHE A 198 -1.01 9.50 -10.54
CA PHE A 198 -1.36 8.97 -9.22
C PHE A 198 -0.47 9.57 -8.12
N LEU A 199 0.86 9.45 -8.27
CA LEU A 199 1.80 9.85 -7.22
C LEU A 199 1.82 11.37 -6.98
N THR A 200 1.47 12.18 -8.00
CA THR A 200 1.41 13.64 -7.86
C THR A 200 0.02 14.19 -7.56
N TYR A 201 -0.99 13.31 -7.37
CA TYR A 201 -2.34 13.76 -7.05
C TYR A 201 -2.41 14.35 -5.63
N ARG A 202 -2.82 15.62 -5.54
CA ARG A 202 -2.87 16.38 -4.27
C ARG A 202 -4.20 17.11 -4.04
N GLU A 203 -5.19 16.84 -4.90
CA GLU A 203 -6.50 17.44 -4.70
C GLU A 203 -7.18 16.79 -3.48
N PRO A 204 -7.70 17.58 -2.53
CA PRO A 204 -8.37 17.05 -1.34
C PRO A 204 -9.81 16.61 -1.67
N ALA A 205 -9.94 15.80 -2.71
CA ALA A 205 -11.19 15.29 -3.24
C ALA A 205 -11.01 13.88 -3.79
N PRO A 206 -12.05 13.03 -3.80
CA PRO A 206 -11.99 11.70 -4.40
C PRO A 206 -11.70 11.75 -5.90
N LEU A 207 -10.88 10.80 -6.37
CA LEU A 207 -10.59 10.61 -7.79
C LEU A 207 -11.85 10.15 -8.54
N LEU A 208 -12.19 10.88 -9.62
CA LEU A 208 -13.28 10.55 -10.51
C LEU A 208 -12.72 10.21 -11.91
N PHE A 209 -13.07 9.05 -12.43
CA PHE A 209 -12.67 8.58 -13.74
C PHE A 209 -13.88 8.37 -14.63
N GLN A 210 -14.11 9.29 -15.56
CA GLN A 210 -15.10 9.05 -16.60
C GLN A 210 -14.68 7.88 -17.48
N LYS A 211 -15.64 7.06 -17.92
CA LYS A 211 -15.39 5.93 -18.81
C LYS A 211 -14.62 6.38 -20.06
N GLY A 212 -13.48 5.73 -20.32
CA GLY A 212 -12.60 6.05 -21.44
C GLY A 212 -11.76 7.33 -21.26
N LYS A 213 -11.81 7.99 -20.10
CA LYS A 213 -11.11 9.28 -19.85
C LYS A 213 -10.42 9.33 -18.50
N VAL A 214 -9.68 8.28 -18.15
CA VAL A 214 -8.84 8.27 -16.94
C VAL A 214 -7.88 9.46 -17.02
N PHE A 215 -7.82 10.28 -15.99
CA PHE A 215 -7.02 11.51 -15.93
C PHE A 215 -7.15 12.42 -17.17
N GLY A 216 -8.39 12.56 -17.71
CA GLY A 216 -8.66 13.39 -18.88
C GLY A 216 -8.42 12.70 -20.24
N GLY A 217 -7.91 11.48 -20.27
CA GLY A 217 -7.79 10.64 -21.47
C GLY A 217 -6.65 11.03 -22.44
N SER A 218 -5.69 11.86 -22.02
CA SER A 218 -4.54 12.27 -22.83
C SER A 218 -3.24 12.18 -22.03
N SER A 219 -2.23 11.54 -22.60
CA SER A 219 -0.86 11.45 -22.05
C SER A 219 0.04 12.64 -22.41
N ASN A 220 -0.48 13.65 -23.12
CA ASN A 220 0.32 14.79 -23.60
C ASN A 220 0.53 15.89 -22.55
N GLU A 221 -0.07 15.77 -21.37
CA GLU A 221 0.10 16.74 -20.30
C GLU A 221 1.50 16.65 -19.69
N LYS A 222 2.20 17.79 -19.62
CA LYS A 222 3.48 17.87 -18.93
C LYS A 222 3.25 17.91 -17.41
N ILE A 223 3.60 16.82 -16.72
CA ILE A 223 3.54 16.74 -15.27
C ILE A 223 4.90 17.18 -14.70
N ILE A 224 4.88 18.15 -13.82
CA ILE A 224 6.07 18.59 -13.07
C ILE A 224 6.16 17.73 -11.82
N LEU A 225 7.25 16.99 -11.68
CA LEU A 225 7.47 16.16 -10.50
C LEU A 225 7.81 17.03 -9.28
N PRO A 226 7.27 16.72 -8.11
CA PRO A 226 7.70 17.34 -6.86
C PRO A 226 9.12 16.89 -6.50
N SER A 227 9.79 17.64 -5.60
CA SER A 227 11.20 17.38 -5.24
C SER A 227 11.48 16.02 -4.60
N TRP A 228 10.47 15.34 -4.09
CA TRP A 228 10.58 14.02 -3.47
C TRP A 228 10.44 12.84 -4.45
N LEU A 229 10.17 13.12 -5.76
CA LEU A 229 9.92 12.12 -6.80
C LEU A 229 10.80 12.42 -8.01
N THR A 230 11.57 11.44 -8.46
CA THR A 230 12.45 11.55 -9.63
C THR A 230 11.88 10.79 -10.82
N GLU A 231 12.43 11.05 -12.02
CA GLU A 231 12.09 10.25 -13.22
C GLU A 231 12.54 8.79 -13.07
N ASP A 232 13.62 8.52 -12.34
CA ASP A 232 14.08 7.15 -12.07
C ASP A 232 13.10 6.42 -11.16
N ASP A 233 12.53 7.07 -10.15
CA ASP A 233 11.45 6.51 -9.33
C ASP A 233 10.23 6.14 -10.21
N ILE A 234 9.82 7.05 -11.08
CA ILE A 234 8.71 6.81 -12.01
C ILE A 234 8.99 5.62 -12.92
N ASN A 235 10.18 5.56 -13.51
CA ASN A 235 10.59 4.46 -14.39
C ASN A 235 10.62 3.13 -13.66
N TYR A 236 11.06 3.11 -12.39
CA TYR A 236 11.02 1.91 -11.57
C TYR A 236 9.58 1.39 -11.41
N PHE A 237 8.65 2.23 -10.93
CA PHE A 237 7.25 1.85 -10.80
C PHE A 237 6.66 1.42 -12.15
N ALA A 238 6.84 2.23 -13.20
CA ALA A 238 6.29 1.96 -14.52
C ALA A 238 6.76 0.60 -15.06
N SER A 239 8.05 0.27 -14.96
CA SER A 239 8.60 -1.00 -15.44
C SER A 239 7.94 -2.22 -14.78
N LYS A 240 7.61 -2.13 -13.50
CA LYS A 240 6.93 -3.21 -12.78
C LYS A 240 5.46 -3.34 -13.22
N PHE A 241 4.73 -2.22 -13.32
CA PHE A 241 3.34 -2.22 -13.78
C PHE A 241 3.19 -2.52 -15.28
N GLU A 242 4.18 -2.27 -16.12
CA GLU A 242 4.20 -2.73 -17.51
C GLU A 242 4.24 -4.26 -17.61
N ASN A 243 4.94 -4.91 -16.70
CA ASN A 243 5.05 -6.36 -16.66
C ASN A 243 3.81 -7.04 -16.07
N THR A 244 3.26 -6.52 -14.97
CA THR A 244 2.15 -7.15 -14.22
C THR A 244 0.78 -6.59 -14.57
N GLY A 245 0.72 -5.40 -15.17
CA GLY A 245 -0.53 -4.64 -15.33
C GLY A 245 -1.07 -4.11 -14.00
N PHE A 246 -2.27 -3.55 -14.05
CA PHE A 246 -2.97 -3.00 -12.88
C PHE A 246 -4.05 -3.95 -12.33
N THR A 247 -4.32 -5.07 -13.01
CA THR A 247 -5.42 -6.00 -12.69
C THR A 247 -5.32 -6.54 -11.26
N GLY A 248 -4.11 -6.94 -10.82
CA GLY A 248 -3.88 -7.38 -9.45
C GLY A 248 -4.34 -6.34 -8.43
N GLY A 249 -3.93 -5.08 -8.62
CA GLY A 249 -4.35 -3.96 -7.79
C GLY A 249 -5.85 -3.70 -7.83
N PHE A 250 -6.49 -3.76 -9.01
CA PHE A 250 -7.95 -3.60 -9.14
C PHE A 250 -8.73 -4.68 -8.42
N ASN A 251 -8.21 -5.90 -8.35
CA ASN A 251 -8.86 -7.01 -7.67
C ASN A 251 -9.05 -6.78 -6.16
N TYR A 252 -8.24 -5.95 -5.51
CA TYR A 252 -8.46 -5.51 -4.13
C TYR A 252 -9.78 -4.74 -3.99
N TYR A 253 -10.06 -3.84 -4.94
CA TYR A 253 -11.32 -3.08 -4.98
C TYR A 253 -12.51 -3.95 -5.34
N ARG A 254 -12.36 -4.92 -6.25
CA ARG A 254 -13.39 -5.89 -6.65
C ARG A 254 -13.84 -6.78 -5.50
N ASN A 255 -12.97 -7.00 -4.52
CA ASN A 255 -13.30 -7.80 -3.34
C ASN A 255 -13.96 -7.00 -2.21
N LEU A 256 -14.18 -5.69 -2.32
CA LEU A 256 -14.74 -4.88 -1.23
C LEU A 256 -16.08 -5.41 -0.73
N ASN A 257 -17.03 -5.70 -1.60
CA ASN A 257 -18.33 -6.26 -1.21
C ASN A 257 -18.22 -7.70 -0.71
N ARG A 258 -17.35 -8.53 -1.31
CA ARG A 258 -17.06 -9.88 -0.83
C ARG A 258 -16.40 -9.85 0.57
N ASN A 259 -15.43 -8.98 0.79
CA ASN A 259 -14.80 -8.79 2.09
C ASN A 259 -15.82 -8.38 3.15
N TRP A 260 -16.80 -7.53 2.80
CA TRP A 260 -17.88 -7.16 3.68
C TRP A 260 -18.75 -8.37 4.05
N GLU A 261 -19.06 -9.27 3.12
CA GLU A 261 -19.80 -10.51 3.38
C GLU A 261 -19.01 -11.44 4.31
N LEU A 262 -17.76 -11.74 3.94
CA LEU A 262 -16.90 -12.68 4.67
C LEU A 262 -16.54 -12.19 6.07
N SER A 263 -16.40 -10.88 6.29
CA SER A 263 -16.06 -10.29 7.59
C SER A 263 -17.25 -10.10 8.53
N ALA A 264 -18.44 -10.64 8.20
CA ALA A 264 -19.63 -10.54 9.04
C ALA A 264 -19.42 -10.96 10.51
N PRO A 265 -18.66 -12.04 10.84
CA PRO A 265 -18.37 -12.42 12.22
C PRO A 265 -17.60 -11.36 13.03
N TRP A 266 -16.89 -10.45 12.37
CA TRP A 266 -16.11 -9.37 13.02
C TRP A 266 -16.86 -8.04 13.09
N THR A 267 -18.19 -8.04 12.88
CA THR A 267 -19.00 -6.82 13.04
C THR A 267 -18.92 -6.31 14.51
N GLY A 268 -18.52 -5.04 14.67
CA GLY A 268 -18.36 -4.40 15.98
C GLY A 268 -17.06 -4.74 16.71
N VAL A 269 -16.15 -5.49 16.10
CA VAL A 269 -14.82 -5.77 16.69
C VAL A 269 -13.97 -4.50 16.66
N GLN A 270 -13.24 -4.27 17.75
CA GLN A 270 -12.30 -3.17 17.93
C GLN A 270 -10.87 -3.60 17.60
N VAL A 271 -10.05 -2.66 17.14
CA VAL A 271 -8.60 -2.85 17.01
C VAL A 271 -7.94 -2.68 18.38
N LYS A 272 -7.44 -3.77 18.96
CA LYS A 272 -6.89 -3.83 20.33
C LYS A 272 -5.38 -4.04 20.37
N VAL A 273 -4.65 -3.31 19.54
CA VAL A 273 -3.19 -3.18 19.58
C VAL A 273 -2.82 -1.71 19.74
N PRO A 274 -1.63 -1.37 20.26
CA PRO A 274 -1.16 0.02 20.27
C PRO A 274 -1.11 0.60 18.86
N VAL A 275 -1.70 1.78 18.64
CA VAL A 275 -1.81 2.40 17.32
C VAL A 275 -1.31 3.84 17.33
N LYS A 276 -0.51 4.19 16.31
CA LYS A 276 -0.29 5.55 15.80
C LYS A 276 -0.95 5.67 14.44
N PHE A 277 -1.76 6.70 14.24
CA PHE A 277 -2.36 7.01 12.95
C PHE A 277 -1.84 8.34 12.44
N MET A 278 -1.47 8.37 11.14
CA MET A 278 -0.92 9.54 10.47
C MET A 278 -1.66 9.79 9.15
N VAL A 279 -1.91 11.06 8.82
CA VAL A 279 -2.56 11.44 7.55
C VAL A 279 -2.10 12.82 7.11
N GLY A 280 -1.95 13.02 5.80
CA GLY A 280 -1.77 14.35 5.23
C GLY A 280 -3.09 15.13 5.19
N ASP A 281 -3.05 16.43 5.42
CA ASP A 281 -4.26 17.27 5.39
C ASP A 281 -4.84 17.45 3.99
N LEU A 282 -4.01 17.21 2.93
CA LEU A 282 -4.41 17.21 1.52
C LEU A 282 -4.73 15.80 0.99
N ASP A 283 -4.65 14.76 1.82
CA ASP A 283 -4.94 13.39 1.42
C ASP A 283 -6.42 13.23 1.07
N GLN A 284 -6.71 12.74 -0.16
CA GLN A 284 -8.08 12.49 -0.61
C GLN A 284 -8.88 11.60 0.35
N SER A 285 -8.24 10.58 0.97
CA SER A 285 -8.91 9.65 1.89
C SER A 285 -9.39 10.35 3.16
N TYR A 286 -8.70 11.38 3.60
CA TYR A 286 -9.08 12.21 4.74
C TYR A 286 -10.28 13.12 4.44
N HIS A 287 -10.57 13.36 3.14
CA HIS A 287 -11.67 14.19 2.65
C HIS A 287 -12.92 13.39 2.21
N PHE A 288 -12.90 12.06 2.34
CA PHE A 288 -14.14 11.29 2.20
C PHE A 288 -15.17 11.74 3.25
N PRO A 289 -16.48 11.71 2.95
CA PRO A 289 -17.51 12.18 3.83
C PRO A 289 -17.42 11.53 5.22
N ARG A 290 -17.50 12.38 6.25
CA ARG A 290 -17.45 12.01 7.67
C ARG A 290 -16.11 11.48 8.17
N THR A 291 -15.07 11.34 7.35
CA THR A 291 -13.77 10.81 7.81
C THR A 291 -13.15 11.72 8.88
N LYS A 292 -13.09 13.03 8.66
CA LYS A 292 -12.57 13.99 9.64
C LYS A 292 -13.37 13.95 10.95
N ASP A 293 -14.70 13.92 10.86
CA ASP A 293 -15.55 13.80 12.04
C ASP A 293 -15.32 12.49 12.79
N TYR A 294 -15.22 11.38 12.07
CA TYR A 294 -14.94 10.09 12.66
C TYR A 294 -13.59 10.07 13.38
N VAL A 295 -12.55 10.60 12.75
CA VAL A 295 -11.19 10.64 13.30
C VAL A 295 -11.11 11.53 14.53
N HIS A 296 -11.74 12.72 14.53
CA HIS A 296 -11.55 13.72 15.58
C HIS A 296 -12.66 13.80 16.64
N LYS A 297 -13.87 13.29 16.35
CA LYS A 297 -15.02 13.40 17.27
C LYS A 297 -15.29 12.11 18.07
N GLY A 298 -14.26 11.30 18.29
CA GLY A 298 -14.31 10.15 19.20
C GLY A 298 -14.73 8.82 18.56
N GLY A 299 -15.23 8.80 17.31
CA GLY A 299 -15.58 7.55 16.61
C GLY A 299 -14.37 6.63 16.43
N PHE A 300 -13.27 7.19 16.00
CA PHE A 300 -12.03 6.45 15.80
C PHE A 300 -11.48 5.88 17.13
N LYS A 301 -11.47 6.69 18.19
CA LYS A 301 -11.02 6.25 19.51
C LYS A 301 -11.92 5.16 20.11
N ARG A 302 -13.23 5.18 19.80
CA ARG A 302 -14.16 4.11 20.19
C ARG A 302 -13.79 2.78 19.55
N ASP A 303 -13.47 2.80 18.24
CA ASP A 303 -13.24 1.58 17.45
C ASP A 303 -11.77 1.13 17.52
N VAL A 304 -10.85 2.04 17.86
CA VAL A 304 -9.44 1.81 18.11
C VAL A 304 -9.07 2.30 19.52
N PRO A 305 -9.48 1.58 20.58
CA PRO A 305 -9.36 2.07 21.97
C PRO A 305 -7.91 2.30 22.41
N PHE A 306 -6.94 1.63 21.78
CA PHE A 306 -5.51 1.78 22.04
C PHE A 306 -4.80 2.74 21.06
N LEU A 307 -5.56 3.61 20.40
CA LEU A 307 -5.00 4.75 19.66
C LEU A 307 -4.25 5.67 20.65
N GLN A 308 -2.94 5.78 20.47
CA GLN A 308 -2.06 6.60 21.31
C GLN A 308 -1.72 7.94 20.67
N ASP A 309 -1.36 7.91 19.37
CA ASP A 309 -0.96 9.08 18.62
C ASP A 309 -1.83 9.25 17.38
N LEU A 310 -2.24 10.50 17.12
CA LEU A 310 -2.91 10.91 15.90
C LEU A 310 -2.19 12.14 15.35
N VAL A 311 -1.64 12.02 14.14
CA VAL A 311 -0.85 13.08 13.50
C VAL A 311 -1.51 13.48 12.18
N VAL A 312 -1.79 14.77 12.01
CA VAL A 312 -2.20 15.36 10.74
C VAL A 312 -1.03 16.21 10.26
N MET A 313 -0.45 15.84 9.11
CA MET A 313 0.71 16.53 8.55
C MET A 313 0.24 17.62 7.58
N GLU A 314 0.56 18.86 7.90
CA GLU A 314 0.13 20.04 7.15
C GLU A 314 0.84 20.14 5.78
N GLY A 315 0.09 20.45 4.74
CA GLY A 315 0.58 20.60 3.38
C GLY A 315 1.05 19.29 2.74
N VAL A 316 0.64 18.13 3.27
CA VAL A 316 1.07 16.80 2.82
C VAL A 316 -0.08 16.07 2.13
N GLY A 317 0.22 15.43 0.99
CA GLY A 317 -0.73 14.65 0.20
C GLY A 317 -0.87 13.20 0.66
N HIS A 318 -1.36 12.37 -0.27
CA HIS A 318 -1.67 10.97 0.00
C HIS A 318 -0.42 10.11 0.27
N PHE A 319 0.65 10.28 -0.52
CA PHE A 319 1.86 9.45 -0.44
C PHE A 319 2.85 9.97 0.61
N ILE A 320 2.35 10.13 1.83
CA ILE A 320 3.00 10.73 2.99
C ILE A 320 4.39 10.15 3.28
N ASN A 321 4.57 8.83 3.15
CA ASN A 321 5.84 8.12 3.39
C ASN A 321 6.92 8.46 2.35
N GLN A 322 6.54 8.83 1.15
CA GLN A 322 7.45 9.26 0.09
C GLN A 322 7.63 10.78 0.09
N GLU A 323 6.57 11.55 0.41
CA GLU A 323 6.58 13.00 0.42
C GLU A 323 7.37 13.58 1.60
N ARG A 324 7.32 12.93 2.77
CA ARG A 324 8.01 13.34 4.00
C ARG A 324 8.81 12.17 4.60
N PRO A 325 9.77 11.59 3.87
CA PRO A 325 10.36 10.31 4.24
C PRO A 325 11.06 10.33 5.59
N ASN A 326 11.80 11.39 5.91
CA ASN A 326 12.53 11.50 7.18
C ASN A 326 11.57 11.67 8.36
N GLU A 327 10.61 12.59 8.26
CA GLU A 327 9.63 12.87 9.29
C GLU A 327 8.78 11.62 9.60
N VAL A 328 8.34 10.91 8.55
CA VAL A 328 7.60 9.66 8.70
C VAL A 328 8.46 8.57 9.35
N SER A 329 9.74 8.46 8.96
CA SER A 329 10.67 7.50 9.57
C SER A 329 10.88 7.78 11.05
N ASP A 330 10.99 9.05 11.44
CA ASP A 330 11.13 9.46 12.84
C ASP A 330 9.86 9.13 13.63
N HIS A 331 8.71 9.45 13.10
CA HIS A 331 7.42 9.10 13.71
C HIS A 331 7.22 7.60 13.91
N ILE A 332 7.64 6.77 12.93
CA ILE A 332 7.59 5.31 13.06
C ILE A 332 8.52 4.86 14.18
N TYR A 333 9.79 5.27 14.12
CA TYR A 333 10.80 4.88 15.10
C TYR A 333 10.42 5.26 16.54
N GLU A 334 10.06 6.51 16.77
CA GLU A 334 9.67 7.01 18.09
C GLU A 334 8.50 6.24 18.69
N PHE A 335 7.56 5.81 17.83
CA PHE A 335 6.41 5.05 18.29
C PHE A 335 6.76 3.60 18.61
N ILE A 336 7.39 2.87 17.67
CA ILE A 336 7.68 1.45 17.87
C ILE A 336 8.70 1.21 19.00
N ASN A 337 9.63 2.14 19.19
CA ASN A 337 10.65 2.06 20.27
C ASN A 337 10.02 2.04 21.68
N ARG A 338 8.78 2.45 21.85
CA ARG A 338 8.05 2.37 23.14
C ARG A 338 7.65 0.93 23.49
N PHE A 339 7.71 0.00 22.51
CA PHE A 339 7.26 -1.40 22.63
C PHE A 339 8.36 -2.42 22.29
N SER A 340 9.60 -1.95 22.15
CA SER A 340 10.77 -2.77 21.82
C SER A 340 11.36 -3.43 23.06
#